data_4d976cf22a7ae9ef03a0ef30d04d36e1
#
_entry.id   4d976cf22a7ae9ef03a0ef30d04d36e1
#
_cell.length_a   1.000
_cell.length_b   1.000
_cell.length_c   1.000
_cell.angle_alpha   90.00
_cell.angle_beta   90.00
_cell.angle_gamma   90.00
#
_symmetry.space_group_name_H-M   'P 1'
#
loop_
_entity.id
_entity.type
_entity.pdbx_description
1 polymer ?
#
loop_
_entity_poly.entity_id
_entity_poly.type
_entity_poly.pdbx_seq_one_letter_code
_entity_poly.pdbx_strand_id
1 'polypeptide(L)' 'GKKLPENIENGMVVTNDKADDSRRWLIENNTKREFSDLGTYYATDYSLVKLETFNQSIIDSIVTGDDIQ' A
#
# COMPACT_ATOMS: atom_id res chain seq x y z
N GLY A 1 -8.82 15.51 -9.48
CA GLY A 1 -8.02 14.35 -9.29
C GLY A 1 -8.70 13.29 -8.45
N LYS A 2 -8.09 12.16 -8.37
CA LYS A 2 -8.63 11.06 -7.58
C LYS A 2 -8.39 11.34 -6.10
N LYS A 3 -9.41 11.07 -5.30
CA LYS A 3 -9.29 11.21 -3.85
C LYS A 3 -8.95 9.87 -3.23
N LEU A 4 -8.12 9.94 -2.19
CA LEU A 4 -7.88 8.77 -1.36
C LEU A 4 -9.06 8.55 -0.41
N PRO A 5 -9.32 7.30 -0.02
CA PRO A 5 -10.29 7.01 1.03
C PRO A 5 -9.93 7.73 2.32
N GLU A 6 -10.93 7.94 3.18
CA GLU A 6 -10.72 8.53 4.48
C GLU A 6 -9.68 7.74 5.28
N ASN A 7 -8.82 8.45 5.98
CA ASN A 7 -7.75 7.90 6.81
C ASN A 7 -6.56 7.30 6.04
N ILE A 8 -6.55 7.47 4.72
CA ILE A 8 -5.40 7.05 3.91
C ILE A 8 -4.75 8.29 3.30
N GLU A 9 -3.44 8.40 3.46
CA GLU A 9 -2.67 9.55 3.00
C GLU A 9 -1.44 9.10 2.24
N ASN A 10 -0.96 9.97 1.34
CA ASN A 10 0.30 9.73 0.63
C ASN A 10 1.44 9.58 1.64
N GLY A 11 2.32 8.65 1.37
CA GLY A 11 3.42 8.30 2.25
C GLY A 11 3.15 7.12 3.16
N MET A 12 1.89 6.70 3.28
CA MET A 12 1.54 5.53 4.08
C MET A 12 1.91 4.24 3.34
N VAL A 13 2.23 3.21 4.11
CA VAL A 13 2.34 1.85 3.60
C VAL A 13 1.18 1.06 4.19
N VAL A 14 0.40 0.42 3.33
CA VAL A 14 -0.82 -0.27 3.74
C VAL A 14 -0.75 -1.75 3.39
N THR A 15 -1.47 -2.54 4.15
CA THR A 15 -1.69 -3.95 3.88
C THR A 15 -3.16 -4.28 4.12
N ASN A 16 -3.60 -5.43 3.63
CA ASN A 16 -4.97 -5.86 3.85
C ASN A 16 -5.10 -6.61 5.18
N ASP A 17 -6.34 -6.95 5.52
CA ASP A 17 -6.66 -7.62 6.78
C ASP A 17 -6.70 -9.15 6.65
N LYS A 18 -6.13 -9.70 5.57
CA LYS A 18 -6.12 -11.15 5.35
C LYS A 18 -4.85 -11.75 5.93
N ALA A 19 -5.02 -12.68 6.86
CA ALA A 19 -3.91 -13.24 7.64
C ALA A 19 -2.83 -13.89 6.79
N ASP A 20 -3.21 -14.52 5.68
CA ASP A 20 -2.26 -15.25 4.82
C ASP A 20 -1.75 -14.41 3.65
N ASP A 21 -2.11 -13.12 3.60
CA ASP A 21 -1.75 -12.26 2.50
C ASP A 21 -0.60 -11.35 2.92
N SER A 22 0.48 -11.38 2.15
CA SER A 22 1.68 -10.57 2.43
C SER A 22 1.76 -9.32 1.56
N ARG A 23 0.68 -8.98 0.85
CA ARG A 23 0.70 -7.84 -0.07
C ARG A 23 0.82 -6.53 0.68
N ARG A 24 1.63 -5.64 0.14
CA ARG A 24 1.84 -4.30 0.70
C ARG A 24 1.86 -3.28 -0.43
N TRP A 25 1.32 -2.11 -0.13
CA TRP A 25 1.23 -1.01 -1.10
C TRP A 25 1.75 0.27 -0.49
N LEU A 26 2.51 1.02 -1.28
CA LEU A 26 2.87 2.40 -0.94
C LEU A 26 1.82 3.32 -1.54
N ILE A 27 1.33 4.25 -0.74
CA ILE A 27 0.40 5.29 -1.23
C ILE A 27 1.23 6.49 -1.67
N GLU A 28 1.18 6.80 -2.96
CA GLU A 28 1.99 7.87 -3.54
C GLU A 28 1.24 8.48 -4.72
N ASN A 29 1.20 9.81 -4.77
CA ASN A 29 0.47 10.53 -5.82
C ASN A 29 -0.99 10.09 -5.93
N ASN A 30 -1.62 9.83 -4.80
CA ASN A 30 -3.02 9.38 -4.69
C ASN A 30 -3.27 8.03 -5.37
N THR A 31 -2.24 7.22 -5.55
CA THR A 31 -2.35 5.86 -6.09
C THR A 31 -1.76 4.87 -5.11
N LYS A 32 -2.09 3.60 -5.31
CA LYS A 32 -1.42 2.52 -4.58
C LYS A 32 -0.41 1.86 -5.52
N ARG A 33 0.83 1.74 -5.03
CA ARG A 33 1.90 1.09 -5.76
C ARG A 33 2.27 -0.18 -5.00
N GLU A 34 2.01 -1.33 -5.59
CA GLU A 34 2.25 -2.60 -4.91
C GLU A 34 3.74 -2.96 -4.94
N PHE A 35 4.29 -3.35 -3.79
CA PHE A 35 5.62 -3.97 -3.75
C PHE A 35 5.51 -5.35 -4.40
N SER A 36 6.38 -5.62 -5.38
CA SER A 36 6.28 -6.84 -6.19
C SER A 36 6.44 -8.12 -5.36
N ASP A 37 7.21 -8.05 -4.28
CA ASP A 37 7.36 -9.14 -3.32
C ASP A 37 7.87 -8.60 -1.99
N LEU A 38 7.90 -9.45 -0.96
CA LEU A 38 8.36 -9.06 0.35
C LEU A 38 9.85 -8.70 0.37
N GLY A 39 10.64 -9.36 -0.45
CA GLY A 39 12.06 -9.04 -0.56
C GLY A 39 12.27 -7.61 -1.03
N THR A 40 11.51 -7.20 -2.05
CA THR A 40 11.54 -5.81 -2.54
C THR A 40 11.14 -4.85 -1.43
N TYR A 41 10.06 -5.14 -0.73
CA TYR A 41 9.59 -4.30 0.37
C TYR A 41 10.67 -4.13 1.45
N TYR A 42 11.26 -5.22 1.92
CA TYR A 42 12.27 -5.16 2.98
C TYR A 42 13.59 -4.51 2.53
N ALA A 43 13.83 -4.45 1.22
CA ALA A 43 15.01 -3.77 0.69
C ALA A 43 14.86 -2.25 0.66
N THR A 44 13.67 -1.73 0.93
CA THR A 44 13.42 -0.28 0.93
C THR A 44 13.28 0.25 2.35
N ASP A 45 13.45 1.57 2.50
CA ASP A 45 13.21 2.23 3.78
C ASP A 45 11.72 2.27 4.14
N TYR A 46 10.84 1.96 3.20
CA TYR A 46 9.41 1.89 3.49
C TYR A 46 9.08 0.77 4.48
N SER A 47 9.96 -0.23 4.61
CA SER A 47 9.78 -1.26 5.64
C SER A 47 9.93 -0.70 7.07
N LEU A 48 10.47 0.50 7.22
CA LEU A 48 10.60 1.19 8.50
C LEU A 48 9.38 2.07 8.82
N VAL A 49 8.51 2.29 7.83
CA VAL A 49 7.27 3.05 8.02
C VAL A 49 6.25 2.14 8.67
N LYS A 50 5.44 2.71 9.58
CA LYS A 50 4.37 1.93 10.23
C LYS A 50 3.46 1.34 9.17
N LEU A 51 3.22 0.04 9.26
CA LEU A 51 2.32 -0.67 8.36
C LEU A 51 0.88 -0.51 8.86
N GLU A 52 0.03 0.08 8.03
CA GLU A 52 -1.38 0.31 8.36
C GLU A 52 -2.25 -0.76 7.70
N THR A 53 -3.20 -1.29 8.45
CA THR A 53 -4.08 -2.36 7.95
C THR A 53 -5.45 -1.79 7.59
N PHE A 54 -5.91 -2.10 6.40
CA PHE A 54 -7.26 -1.72 5.92
C PHE A 54 -7.90 -2.94 5.28
N ASN A 55 -9.24 -2.97 5.21
CA ASN A 55 -9.88 -4.09 4.53
C ASN A 55 -9.65 -3.99 3.02
N GLN A 56 -9.75 -5.13 2.34
CA GLN A 56 -9.41 -5.22 0.92
C GLN A 56 -10.29 -4.31 0.06
N SER A 57 -11.56 -4.14 0.41
CA SER A 57 -12.46 -3.30 -0.40
C SER A 57 -12.02 -1.84 -0.36
N ILE A 58 -11.50 -1.36 0.76
CA ILE A 58 -10.95 -0.01 0.85
C ILE A 58 -9.72 0.11 -0.03
N ILE A 59 -8.81 -0.86 0.05
CA ILE A 59 -7.60 -0.87 -0.78
C ILE A 59 -7.97 -0.91 -2.26
N ASP A 60 -8.95 -1.74 -2.64
CA ASP A 60 -9.38 -1.86 -4.04
C ASP A 60 -9.94 -0.57 -4.59
N SER A 61 -10.46 0.31 -3.73
CA SER A 61 -11.02 1.59 -4.18
C SER A 61 -9.95 2.62 -4.56
N ILE A 62 -8.69 2.36 -4.22
CA ILE A 62 -7.57 3.27 -4.53
C ILE A 62 -7.11 3.00 -5.97
N VAL A 63 -6.86 4.08 -6.72
CA VAL A 63 -6.33 3.96 -8.08
C VAL A 63 -4.99 3.24 -8.05
N THR A 64 -4.81 2.28 -8.95
CA THR A 64 -3.56 1.50 -9.05
C THR A 64 -2.50 2.29 -9.81
N GLY A 65 -1.33 2.45 -9.21
CA GLY A 65 -0.15 2.99 -9.86
C GLY A 65 0.83 1.88 -10.24
N ASP A 66 2.04 2.28 -10.63
CA ASP A 66 3.06 1.32 -11.03
C ASP A 66 3.58 0.52 -9.84
N ASP A 67 3.83 -0.76 -10.04
CA ASP A 67 4.43 -1.61 -9.02
C ASP A 67 5.84 -1.13 -8.67
N ILE A 68 6.24 -1.37 -7.44
CA ILE A 68 7.59 -1.13 -6.97
C ILE A 68 8.35 -2.46 -7.12
N GLN A 69 9.40 -2.42 -7.94
CA GLN A 69 10.19 -3.61 -8.26
C GLN A 69 11.61 -3.49 -7.74
#